data_a8c636ab8061ac454e1427be7eb6f3c6
#
_entry.id   a8c636ab8061ac454e1427be7eb6f3c6
#
_cell.length_a   1.000
_cell.length_b   1.000
_cell.length_c   1.000
_cell.angle_alpha   90.00
_cell.angle_beta   90.00
_cell.angle_gamma   90.00
#
_symmetry.space_group_name_H-M   'P 1'
#
loop_
_entity.id
_entity.type
_entity.pdbx_description
1 polymer ?
#
loop_
_entity_poly.entity_id
_entity_poly.type
_entity_poly.pdbx_seq_one_letter_code
_entity_poly.pdbx_strand_id
1 'polypeptide(L)'
;MKIQKELTKLGIVKLEELKPEMVNYIAHSVANKITTTFLTLQMQYNEILAKMLNCKMYYAKIPSNIAKVNYIYEDNSIYIDESMNILELDEQFYHEVIHCLQVVRKNNGKIKKVGLCNFGDFAINGLGINEAIVQYMASKIMENEKAKVNIYGIKLQTISPNYFPLLTNLMEQIIYYIGENVIVQAAINVNENFEDIFYNTFEEKTNQIIKNFDKILEMRNKLSTESNEQTKIELEKKIYNIYIETQEFMLNKYYEQVIPRLTTEKEVDSYIEKLSNNKVYLGMEEKEEFAKTNFYERTKEMIIQKLDKQLIKINKQKQKKALLVYNNKLKKFLEKTISYLWN
;
A
#
# COMPACT_ATOMS: atom_id res chain seq x y z
N MET A 1 -27.73 -20.65 8.76
CA MET A 1 -26.82 -21.69 9.35
C MET A 1 -25.33 -21.34 9.20
N LYS A 2 -24.83 -20.79 8.08
CA LYS A 2 -23.40 -20.39 7.94
C LYS A 2 -23.02 -19.21 8.84
N ILE A 3 -23.81 -18.14 8.83
CA ILE A 3 -23.58 -16.89 9.59
C ILE A 3 -23.50 -17.16 11.09
N GLN A 4 -24.45 -17.93 11.61
CA GLN A 4 -24.46 -18.27 13.05
C GLN A 4 -23.17 -19.01 13.48
N LYS A 5 -22.59 -19.83 12.59
CA LYS A 5 -21.31 -20.49 12.86
C LYS A 5 -20.15 -19.50 12.91
N GLU A 6 -20.12 -18.51 12.00
CA GLU A 6 -19.07 -17.50 11.95
C GLU A 6 -19.14 -16.59 13.18
N LEU A 7 -20.32 -16.08 13.51
CA LEU A 7 -20.53 -15.29 14.74
C LEU A 7 -20.15 -16.07 16.00
N THR A 8 -20.56 -17.34 16.08
CA THR A 8 -20.20 -18.21 17.22
C THR A 8 -18.69 -18.43 17.31
N LYS A 9 -18.00 -18.62 16.18
CA LYS A 9 -16.55 -18.76 16.13
C LYS A 9 -15.82 -17.53 16.64
N LEU A 10 -16.33 -16.33 16.31
CA LEU A 10 -15.81 -15.05 16.77
C LEU A 10 -16.29 -14.71 18.19
N GLY A 11 -17.24 -15.43 18.76
CA GLY A 11 -17.86 -15.11 20.05
C GLY A 11 -18.80 -13.90 20.00
N ILE A 12 -19.18 -13.44 18.80
CA ILE A 12 -20.08 -12.30 18.60
C ILE A 12 -21.52 -12.75 18.85
N VAL A 13 -22.23 -12.04 19.75
CA VAL A 13 -23.64 -12.27 20.02
C VAL A 13 -24.44 -11.12 19.44
N LYS A 14 -25.17 -11.38 18.36
CA LYS A 14 -26.07 -10.42 17.72
C LYS A 14 -27.19 -10.04 18.70
N LEU A 15 -27.43 -8.74 18.79
CA LEU A 15 -28.54 -8.14 19.56
C LEU A 15 -29.64 -7.65 18.59
N GLU A 16 -29.90 -6.36 18.55
CA GLU A 16 -30.93 -5.75 17.75
C GLU A 16 -30.38 -5.12 16.45
N GLU A 17 -31.23 -4.98 15.46
CA GLU A 17 -30.93 -4.25 14.24
C GLU A 17 -30.97 -2.74 14.52
N LEU A 18 -30.04 -1.98 13.93
CA LEU A 18 -30.05 -0.53 14.05
C LEU A 18 -31.35 0.05 13.44
N LYS A 19 -31.89 1.06 14.08
CA LYS A 19 -33.07 1.77 13.57
C LYS A 19 -32.77 2.39 12.20
N PRO A 20 -33.75 2.43 11.28
CA PRO A 20 -33.55 2.97 9.92
C PRO A 20 -32.99 4.40 9.91
N GLU A 21 -33.40 5.25 10.86
CA GLU A 21 -32.91 6.63 10.98
C GLU A 21 -31.41 6.68 11.29
N MET A 22 -30.91 5.74 12.11
CA MET A 22 -29.51 5.63 12.46
C MET A 22 -28.68 5.08 11.28
N VAL A 23 -29.19 4.05 10.59
CA VAL A 23 -28.56 3.53 9.37
C VAL A 23 -28.47 4.63 8.31
N ASN A 24 -29.52 5.42 8.14
CA ASN A 24 -29.54 6.54 7.20
C ASN A 24 -28.51 7.61 7.58
N TYR A 25 -28.45 8.00 8.86
CA TYR A 25 -27.43 8.95 9.36
C TYR A 25 -26.00 8.45 9.08
N ILE A 26 -25.71 7.20 9.42
CA ILE A 26 -24.39 6.58 9.17
C ILE A 26 -24.09 6.57 7.68
N ALA A 27 -25.02 6.12 6.83
CA ALA A 27 -24.84 6.03 5.40
C ALA A 27 -24.50 7.38 4.76
N HIS A 28 -25.20 8.44 5.14
CA HIS A 28 -24.92 9.81 4.69
C HIS A 28 -23.58 10.32 5.21
N SER A 29 -23.26 10.10 6.48
CA SER A 29 -21.97 10.49 7.10
C SER A 29 -20.80 9.82 6.39
N VAL A 30 -20.88 8.52 6.15
CA VAL A 30 -19.86 7.73 5.43
C VAL A 30 -19.70 8.23 4.00
N ALA A 31 -20.80 8.37 3.25
CA ALA A 31 -20.75 8.80 1.84
C ALA A 31 -20.10 10.19 1.72
N ASN A 32 -20.47 11.12 2.61
CA ASN A 32 -19.87 12.45 2.65
C ASN A 32 -18.38 12.39 2.97
N LYS A 33 -18.00 11.72 4.06
CA LYS A 33 -16.60 11.69 4.52
C LYS A 33 -15.67 11.02 3.51
N ILE A 34 -16.08 9.92 2.87
CA ILE A 34 -15.29 9.24 1.84
C ILE A 34 -15.11 10.11 0.60
N THR A 35 -16.17 10.73 0.09
CA THR A 35 -16.09 11.56 -1.12
C THR A 35 -15.34 12.87 -0.90
N THR A 36 -15.35 13.42 0.30
CA THR A 36 -14.56 14.61 0.63
C THR A 36 -13.10 14.29 0.89
N THR A 37 -12.79 13.10 1.40
CA THR A 37 -11.39 12.66 1.62
C THR A 37 -10.72 12.22 0.31
N PHE A 38 -11.43 11.48 -0.54
CA PHE A 38 -10.90 10.94 -1.79
C PHE A 38 -11.60 11.59 -3.00
N LEU A 39 -11.25 12.85 -3.27
CA LEU A 39 -11.89 13.69 -4.30
C LEU A 39 -11.84 13.11 -5.73
N THR A 40 -10.87 12.24 -6.00
CA THR A 40 -10.69 11.62 -7.32
C THR A 40 -11.34 10.24 -7.42
N LEU A 41 -12.00 9.77 -6.36
CA LEU A 41 -12.67 8.48 -6.36
C LEU A 41 -13.81 8.48 -7.40
N GLN A 42 -13.81 7.50 -8.31
CA GLN A 42 -14.84 7.38 -9.33
C GLN A 42 -16.20 6.99 -8.73
N MET A 43 -16.20 6.22 -7.62
CA MET A 43 -17.43 5.88 -6.91
C MET A 43 -18.05 7.14 -6.29
N GLN A 44 -19.23 7.52 -6.77
CA GLN A 44 -19.89 8.75 -6.38
C GLN A 44 -20.65 8.62 -5.06
N TYR A 45 -20.97 9.75 -4.46
CA TYR A 45 -21.72 9.84 -3.21
C TYR A 45 -22.97 8.93 -3.18
N ASN A 46 -23.81 8.97 -4.21
CA ASN A 46 -25.04 8.17 -4.27
C ASN A 46 -24.76 6.65 -4.37
N GLU A 47 -23.64 6.25 -4.96
CA GLU A 47 -23.25 4.83 -5.04
C GLU A 47 -22.78 4.31 -3.67
N ILE A 48 -22.00 5.12 -2.94
CA ILE A 48 -21.57 4.80 -1.57
C ILE A 48 -22.81 4.73 -0.67
N LEU A 49 -23.66 5.75 -0.74
CA LEU A 49 -24.92 5.81 0.01
C LEU A 49 -25.78 4.56 -0.22
N ALA A 50 -26.00 4.19 -1.48
CA ALA A 50 -26.78 3.00 -1.83
C ALA A 50 -26.16 1.70 -1.29
N LYS A 51 -24.84 1.54 -1.37
CA LYS A 51 -24.14 0.37 -0.78
C LYS A 51 -24.31 0.32 0.73
N MET A 52 -24.19 1.45 1.42
CA MET A 52 -24.35 1.54 2.86
C MET A 52 -25.78 1.25 3.31
N LEU A 53 -26.78 1.79 2.61
CA LEU A 53 -28.19 1.50 2.91
C LEU A 53 -28.59 0.04 2.65
N ASN A 54 -27.86 -0.66 1.77
CA ASN A 54 -28.04 -2.08 1.52
C ASN A 54 -27.23 -2.98 2.49
N CYS A 55 -26.38 -2.40 3.33
CA CYS A 55 -25.64 -3.12 4.36
C CYS A 55 -26.49 -3.18 5.64
N LYS A 56 -26.70 -4.37 6.17
CA LYS A 56 -27.40 -4.53 7.45
C LYS A 56 -26.47 -4.14 8.61
N MET A 57 -26.99 -3.45 9.60
CA MET A 57 -26.22 -3.04 10.77
C MET A 57 -26.91 -3.51 12.04
N TYR A 58 -26.12 -4.11 12.93
CA TYR A 58 -26.62 -4.69 14.18
C TYR A 58 -25.76 -4.27 15.36
N TYR A 59 -26.42 -3.96 16.48
CA TYR A 59 -25.74 -4.00 17.77
C TYR A 59 -25.39 -5.43 18.12
N ALA A 60 -24.24 -5.62 18.76
CA ALA A 60 -23.76 -6.92 19.18
C ALA A 60 -22.98 -6.82 20.51
N LYS A 61 -22.91 -7.92 21.24
CA LYS A 61 -21.90 -8.11 22.29
C LYS A 61 -20.68 -8.70 21.63
N ILE A 62 -19.57 -7.97 21.65
CA ILE A 62 -18.33 -8.33 21.01
C ILE A 62 -17.27 -8.59 22.07
N PRO A 63 -16.54 -9.72 22.02
CA PRO A 63 -15.47 -10.00 22.97
C PRO A 63 -14.37 -8.94 22.93
N SER A 64 -13.80 -8.59 24.09
CA SER A 64 -12.80 -7.52 24.22
C SER A 64 -11.48 -7.79 23.50
N ASN A 65 -11.23 -9.03 23.06
CA ASN A 65 -10.03 -9.42 22.33
C ASN A 65 -10.15 -9.29 20.80
N ILE A 66 -11.29 -8.82 20.29
CA ILE A 66 -11.48 -8.52 18.85
C ILE A 66 -11.95 -7.08 18.67
N ALA A 67 -11.94 -6.59 17.42
CA ALA A 67 -12.37 -5.24 17.09
C ALA A 67 -13.84 -5.00 17.48
N LYS A 68 -14.19 -3.79 17.93
CA LYS A 68 -15.55 -3.44 18.32
C LYS A 68 -16.54 -3.31 17.16
N VAL A 69 -16.04 -3.30 15.94
CA VAL A 69 -16.84 -3.32 14.72
C VAL A 69 -16.32 -4.45 13.84
N ASN A 70 -17.22 -5.19 13.21
CA ASN A 70 -16.86 -6.31 12.35
C ASN A 70 -17.82 -6.39 11.16
N TYR A 71 -17.29 -6.36 9.95
CA TYR A 71 -18.04 -6.62 8.73
C TYR A 71 -18.01 -8.11 8.39
N ILE A 72 -19.16 -8.72 8.23
CA ILE A 72 -19.29 -10.14 7.87
C ILE A 72 -19.71 -10.22 6.40
N TYR A 73 -18.80 -10.72 5.58
CA TYR A 73 -18.95 -10.82 4.12
C TYR A 73 -20.13 -11.70 3.70
N GLU A 74 -20.44 -12.76 4.44
CA GLU A 74 -21.45 -13.77 4.09
C GLU A 74 -22.85 -13.21 3.97
N ASP A 75 -23.23 -12.28 4.84
CA ASP A 75 -24.57 -11.70 4.89
C ASP A 75 -24.64 -10.20 4.62
N ASN A 76 -23.51 -9.60 4.27
CA ASN A 76 -23.40 -8.16 4.05
C ASN A 76 -23.84 -7.35 5.26
N SER A 77 -23.30 -7.67 6.45
CA SER A 77 -23.71 -7.07 7.70
C SER A 77 -22.51 -6.51 8.47
N ILE A 78 -22.72 -5.38 9.15
CA ILE A 78 -21.79 -4.79 10.10
C ILE A 78 -22.34 -5.04 11.51
N TYR A 79 -21.52 -5.60 12.39
CA TYR A 79 -21.81 -5.83 13.80
C TYR A 79 -21.03 -4.83 14.62
N ILE A 80 -21.72 -4.06 15.44
CA ILE A 80 -21.19 -2.93 16.22
C ILE A 80 -21.36 -3.25 17.70
N ASP A 81 -20.30 -3.15 18.48
CA ASP A 81 -20.37 -3.36 19.92
C ASP A 81 -21.36 -2.39 20.57
N GLU A 82 -22.22 -2.90 21.47
CA GLU A 82 -23.26 -2.12 22.14
C GLU A 82 -22.71 -0.94 22.96
N SER A 83 -21.42 -0.97 23.32
CA SER A 83 -20.75 0.10 24.05
C SER A 83 -20.29 1.28 23.18
N MET A 84 -20.35 1.14 21.85
CA MET A 84 -19.90 2.20 20.93
C MET A 84 -20.95 3.29 20.76
N ASN A 85 -20.49 4.54 20.76
CA ASN A 85 -21.30 5.66 20.33
C ASN A 85 -21.31 5.78 18.81
N ILE A 86 -22.37 5.33 18.17
CA ILE A 86 -22.48 5.33 16.69
C ILE A 86 -22.60 6.74 16.08
N LEU A 87 -22.74 7.78 16.88
CA LEU A 87 -22.68 9.17 16.41
C LEU A 87 -21.24 9.67 16.26
N GLU A 88 -20.29 8.95 16.86
CA GLU A 88 -18.85 9.23 16.81
C GLU A 88 -18.13 8.07 16.11
N LEU A 89 -18.28 8.01 14.78
CA LEU A 89 -17.68 6.97 13.96
C LEU A 89 -16.16 7.03 14.05
N ASP A 90 -15.54 5.96 14.51
CA ASP A 90 -14.10 5.85 14.71
C ASP A 90 -13.37 5.18 13.54
N GLU A 91 -12.05 5.05 13.65
CA GLU A 91 -11.20 4.44 12.65
C GLU A 91 -11.56 2.96 12.39
N GLN A 92 -11.93 2.20 13.42
CA GLN A 92 -12.36 0.81 13.28
C GLN A 92 -13.65 0.71 12.48
N PHE A 93 -14.59 1.63 12.72
CA PHE A 93 -15.82 1.67 11.96
C PHE A 93 -15.57 1.95 10.46
N TYR A 94 -14.74 2.93 10.14
CA TYR A 94 -14.40 3.22 8.73
C TYR A 94 -13.63 2.08 8.08
N HIS A 95 -12.78 1.36 8.82
CA HIS A 95 -12.11 0.16 8.32
C HIS A 95 -13.12 -0.88 7.82
N GLU A 96 -14.10 -1.23 8.62
CA GLU A 96 -15.13 -2.22 8.28
C GLU A 96 -16.09 -1.74 7.19
N VAL A 97 -16.38 -0.44 7.17
CA VAL A 97 -17.15 0.18 6.08
C VAL A 97 -16.45 0.07 4.74
N ILE A 98 -15.14 0.30 4.70
CA ILE A 98 -14.37 0.17 3.47
C ILE A 98 -14.41 -1.26 2.96
N HIS A 99 -14.32 -2.26 3.83
CA HIS A 99 -14.52 -3.66 3.46
C HIS A 99 -15.90 -3.89 2.82
N CYS A 100 -16.96 -3.31 3.40
CA CYS A 100 -18.31 -3.39 2.80
C CYS A 100 -18.34 -2.78 1.40
N LEU A 101 -17.69 -1.63 1.17
CA LEU A 101 -17.67 -0.95 -0.12
C LEU A 101 -16.86 -1.70 -1.18
N GLN A 102 -15.84 -2.45 -0.78
CA GLN A 102 -14.97 -3.22 -1.67
C GLN A 102 -15.62 -4.50 -2.23
N VAL A 103 -16.70 -4.97 -1.60
CA VAL A 103 -17.33 -6.25 -1.99
C VAL A 103 -18.10 -6.11 -3.30
N VAL A 104 -17.76 -6.98 -4.21
CA VAL A 104 -18.48 -7.18 -5.47
C VAL A 104 -19.09 -8.56 -5.49
N ARG A 105 -20.39 -8.62 -5.76
CA ARG A 105 -21.13 -9.89 -5.83
C ARG A 105 -21.55 -10.21 -7.26
N LYS A 106 -21.61 -11.50 -7.56
CA LYS A 106 -22.25 -12.04 -8.76
C LYS A 106 -23.77 -11.95 -8.61
N ASN A 107 -24.51 -12.07 -9.70
CA ASN A 107 -25.99 -12.07 -9.67
C ASN A 107 -26.60 -13.15 -8.75
N ASN A 108 -25.87 -14.23 -8.49
CA ASN A 108 -26.29 -15.30 -7.57
C ASN A 108 -25.90 -15.04 -6.09
N GLY A 109 -25.47 -13.81 -5.75
CA GLY A 109 -25.06 -13.39 -4.42
C GLY A 109 -23.66 -13.82 -3.96
N LYS A 110 -22.97 -14.68 -4.73
CA LYS A 110 -21.60 -15.09 -4.38
C LYS A 110 -20.62 -13.94 -4.56
N ILE A 111 -19.64 -13.84 -3.67
CA ILE A 111 -18.56 -12.86 -3.76
C ILE A 111 -17.78 -13.11 -5.07
N LYS A 112 -17.57 -12.05 -5.84
CA LYS A 112 -16.74 -12.05 -7.07
C LYS A 112 -15.35 -11.49 -6.77
N LYS A 113 -15.29 -10.39 -6.01
CA LYS A 113 -14.05 -9.67 -5.68
C LYS A 113 -14.21 -8.99 -4.33
N VAL A 114 -13.11 -8.83 -3.62
CA VAL A 114 -13.00 -7.97 -2.43
C VAL A 114 -11.72 -7.16 -2.57
N GLY A 115 -11.84 -5.87 -2.82
CA GLY A 115 -10.70 -4.96 -2.88
C GLY A 115 -9.54 -5.47 -3.75
N LEU A 116 -8.37 -5.53 -3.15
CA LEU A 116 -7.13 -6.00 -3.79
C LEU A 116 -6.89 -7.52 -3.68
N CYS A 117 -7.85 -8.27 -3.07
CA CYS A 117 -7.73 -9.72 -2.96
C CYS A 117 -7.91 -10.43 -4.30
N ASN A 118 -7.10 -11.43 -4.53
CA ASN A 118 -7.26 -12.37 -5.64
C ASN A 118 -7.83 -13.70 -5.13
N PHE A 119 -8.97 -14.12 -5.69
CA PHE A 119 -9.64 -15.36 -5.34
C PHE A 119 -9.23 -16.46 -6.32
N GLY A 120 -8.20 -17.23 -5.96
CA GLY A 120 -7.87 -18.47 -6.64
C GLY A 120 -8.84 -19.61 -6.27
N ASP A 121 -8.75 -20.73 -7.00
CA ASP A 121 -9.64 -21.88 -6.79
C ASP A 121 -9.48 -22.51 -5.39
N PHE A 122 -8.33 -22.38 -4.76
CA PHE A 122 -7.99 -23.02 -3.48
C PHE A 122 -7.49 -22.07 -2.38
N ALA A 123 -7.21 -20.82 -2.70
CA ALA A 123 -6.67 -19.85 -1.73
C ALA A 123 -7.04 -18.42 -2.10
N ILE A 124 -7.22 -17.59 -1.08
CA ILE A 124 -7.30 -16.14 -1.21
C ILE A 124 -5.89 -15.59 -1.02
N ASN A 125 -5.40 -14.84 -1.99
CA ASN A 125 -4.12 -14.14 -1.93
C ASN A 125 -4.35 -12.63 -1.84
N GLY A 126 -3.44 -11.90 -1.19
CA GLY A 126 -3.53 -10.44 -1.08
C GLY A 126 -4.40 -9.95 0.07
N LEU A 127 -4.70 -10.79 1.06
CA LEU A 127 -5.40 -10.35 2.27
C LEU A 127 -4.61 -9.27 3.00
N GLY A 128 -3.31 -9.46 3.18
CA GLY A 128 -2.46 -8.50 3.88
C GLY A 128 -2.35 -7.16 3.17
N ILE A 129 -2.26 -7.15 1.83
CA ILE A 129 -2.22 -5.90 1.07
C ILE A 129 -3.60 -5.22 1.06
N ASN A 130 -4.69 -6.00 1.08
CA ASN A 130 -6.05 -5.45 1.21
C ASN A 130 -6.28 -4.82 2.58
N GLU A 131 -5.89 -5.49 3.67
CA GLU A 131 -5.93 -4.92 5.02
C GLU A 131 -5.11 -3.62 5.12
N ALA A 132 -3.95 -3.59 4.47
CA ALA A 132 -3.08 -2.41 4.45
C ALA A 132 -3.74 -1.20 3.78
N ILE A 133 -4.38 -1.36 2.62
CA ILE A 133 -5.06 -0.25 1.94
C ILE A 133 -6.33 0.17 2.66
N VAL A 134 -7.10 -0.79 3.20
CA VAL A 134 -8.30 -0.49 3.99
C VAL A 134 -7.93 0.35 5.21
N GLN A 135 -6.89 -0.07 5.94
CA GLN A 135 -6.42 0.66 7.10
C GLN A 135 -5.85 2.05 6.74
N TYR A 136 -5.09 2.14 5.65
CA TYR A 136 -4.63 3.44 5.13
C TYR A 136 -5.81 4.39 4.85
N MET A 137 -6.84 3.89 4.16
CA MET A 137 -8.01 4.70 3.83
C MET A 137 -8.79 5.13 5.09
N ALA A 138 -8.98 4.22 6.06
CA ALA A 138 -9.63 4.54 7.34
C ALA A 138 -8.87 5.64 8.10
N SER A 139 -7.55 5.51 8.19
CA SER A 139 -6.70 6.52 8.85
C SER A 139 -6.73 7.88 8.15
N LYS A 140 -6.79 7.90 6.81
CA LYS A 140 -6.94 9.15 6.02
C LYS A 140 -8.30 9.80 6.24
N ILE A 141 -9.38 9.03 6.32
CA ILE A 141 -10.74 9.51 6.62
C ILE A 141 -10.78 10.17 8.01
N MET A 142 -10.05 9.60 8.97
CA MET A 142 -9.92 10.14 10.32
C MET A 142 -8.95 11.34 10.43
N GLU A 143 -8.29 11.70 9.32
CA GLU A 143 -7.32 12.79 9.26
C GLU A 143 -6.13 12.59 10.23
N ASN A 144 -5.76 11.31 10.45
CA ASN A 144 -4.67 10.98 11.37
C ASN A 144 -3.34 11.58 10.92
N GLU A 145 -2.63 12.17 11.85
CA GLU A 145 -1.26 12.62 11.65
C GLU A 145 -0.29 11.43 11.72
N LYS A 146 0.87 11.56 11.05
CA LYS A 146 1.93 10.56 11.15
C LYS A 146 2.53 10.53 12.55
N ALA A 147 2.54 9.36 13.15
CA ALA A 147 3.16 9.10 14.43
C ALA A 147 4.37 8.18 14.29
N LYS A 148 5.37 8.41 15.16
CA LYS A 148 6.55 7.55 15.28
C LYS A 148 6.22 6.34 16.16
N VAL A 149 6.52 5.16 15.67
CA VAL A 149 6.32 3.90 16.40
C VAL A 149 7.53 2.99 16.29
N ASN A 150 7.69 2.10 17.26
CA ASN A 150 8.67 1.02 17.22
C ASN A 150 7.95 -0.30 17.37
N ILE A 151 7.88 -1.07 16.32
CA ILE A 151 7.17 -2.35 16.25
C ILE A 151 8.18 -3.45 15.91
N TYR A 152 8.37 -4.40 16.81
CA TYR A 152 9.31 -5.53 16.64
C TYR A 152 10.73 -5.07 16.28
N GLY A 153 11.18 -3.94 16.85
CA GLY A 153 12.48 -3.34 16.55
C GLY A 153 12.56 -2.51 15.28
N ILE A 154 11.47 -2.41 14.51
CA ILE A 154 11.37 -1.54 13.34
C ILE A 154 10.85 -0.16 13.79
N LYS A 155 11.69 0.85 13.62
CA LYS A 155 11.30 2.25 13.84
C LYS A 155 10.75 2.80 12.54
N LEU A 156 9.54 3.34 12.57
CA LEU A 156 8.85 3.88 11.39
C LEU A 156 7.88 5.01 11.74
N GLN A 157 7.44 5.75 10.74
CA GLN A 157 6.34 6.70 10.83
C GLN A 157 5.16 6.18 10.01
N THR A 158 3.95 6.28 10.56
CA THR A 158 2.73 5.88 9.86
C THR A 158 1.54 6.69 10.33
N ILE A 159 0.54 6.85 9.46
CA ILE A 159 -0.76 7.44 9.83
C ILE A 159 -1.63 6.49 10.64
N SER A 160 -1.23 5.20 10.78
CA SER A 160 -1.96 4.19 11.55
C SER A 160 -1.08 3.57 12.65
N PRO A 161 -0.78 4.30 13.72
CA PRO A 161 0.11 3.80 14.78
C PRO A 161 -0.49 2.66 15.60
N ASN A 162 -1.82 2.58 15.70
CA ASN A 162 -2.54 1.63 16.56
C ASN A 162 -3.02 0.38 15.81
N TYR A 163 -3.27 0.48 14.50
CA TYR A 163 -3.85 -0.59 13.70
C TYR A 163 -2.95 -0.89 12.50
N PHE A 164 -2.47 -2.12 12.39
CA PHE A 164 -1.63 -2.60 11.27
C PHE A 164 -0.44 -1.68 10.89
N PRO A 165 0.32 -1.10 11.84
CA PRO A 165 1.31 -0.06 11.54
C PRO A 165 2.35 -0.45 10.49
N LEU A 166 2.85 -1.70 10.50
CA LEU A 166 3.81 -2.20 9.52
C LEU A 166 3.20 -2.30 8.11
N LEU A 167 2.00 -2.85 8.01
CA LEU A 167 1.30 -3.02 6.74
C LEU A 167 0.92 -1.67 6.15
N THR A 168 0.41 -0.76 6.97
CA THR A 168 0.04 0.60 6.54
C THR A 168 1.27 1.37 6.08
N ASN A 169 2.40 1.27 6.79
CA ASN A 169 3.64 1.91 6.37
C ASN A 169 4.16 1.36 5.03
N LEU A 170 4.14 0.05 4.81
CA LEU A 170 4.48 -0.54 3.50
C LEU A 170 3.51 -0.05 2.41
N MET A 171 2.22 0.10 2.71
CA MET A 171 1.24 0.65 1.79
C MET A 171 1.49 2.13 1.48
N GLU A 172 1.86 2.94 2.46
CA GLU A 172 2.27 4.33 2.25
C GLU A 172 3.46 4.43 1.26
N GLN A 173 4.40 3.48 1.33
CA GLN A 173 5.52 3.40 0.39
C GLN A 173 5.05 3.01 -1.02
N ILE A 174 4.15 2.01 -1.14
CA ILE A 174 3.54 1.63 -2.43
C ILE A 174 2.82 2.83 -3.05
N ILE A 175 2.03 3.54 -2.26
CA ILE A 175 1.31 4.75 -2.67
C ILE A 175 2.27 5.83 -3.17
N TYR A 176 3.43 5.98 -2.54
CA TYR A 176 4.46 6.90 -3.02
C TYR A 176 4.98 6.53 -4.42
N TYR A 177 5.14 5.25 -4.72
CA TYR A 177 5.67 4.79 -6.01
C TYR A 177 4.63 4.78 -7.13
N ILE A 178 3.39 4.44 -6.82
CA ILE A 178 2.31 4.22 -7.79
C ILE A 178 1.37 5.42 -7.87
N GLY A 179 1.12 6.09 -6.74
CA GLY A 179 0.16 7.18 -6.58
C GLY A 179 -1.08 6.74 -5.80
N GLU A 180 -1.52 7.61 -4.88
CA GLU A 180 -2.67 7.35 -4.00
C GLU A 180 -3.94 7.04 -4.79
N ASN A 181 -4.25 7.92 -5.76
CA ASN A 181 -5.47 7.79 -6.55
C ASN A 181 -5.57 6.43 -7.26
N VAL A 182 -4.46 5.94 -7.80
CA VAL A 182 -4.42 4.68 -8.54
C VAL A 182 -4.73 3.51 -7.61
N ILE A 183 -4.10 3.48 -6.43
CA ILE A 183 -4.28 2.37 -5.46
C ILE A 183 -5.67 2.40 -4.82
N VAL A 184 -6.16 3.59 -4.42
CA VAL A 184 -7.50 3.75 -3.84
C VAL A 184 -8.58 3.37 -4.85
N GLN A 185 -8.44 3.77 -6.12
CA GLN A 185 -9.36 3.36 -7.19
C GLN A 185 -9.36 1.84 -7.36
N ALA A 186 -8.19 1.21 -7.45
CA ALA A 186 -8.07 -0.23 -7.59
C ALA A 186 -8.67 -1.00 -6.39
N ALA A 187 -8.59 -0.43 -5.19
CA ALA A 187 -9.15 -1.03 -3.97
C ALA A 187 -10.68 -0.97 -3.91
N ILE A 188 -11.30 0.08 -4.46
CA ILE A 188 -12.76 0.29 -4.38
C ILE A 188 -13.47 -0.13 -5.68
N ASN A 189 -12.85 0.09 -6.85
CA ASN A 189 -13.48 -0.16 -8.14
C ASN A 189 -13.24 -1.58 -8.66
N VAL A 190 -14.30 -2.16 -9.22
CA VAL A 190 -14.32 -3.52 -9.75
C VAL A 190 -13.48 -3.70 -11.01
N ASN A 191 -13.31 -2.64 -11.79
CA ASN A 191 -12.81 -2.70 -13.16
C ASN A 191 -11.32 -2.40 -13.31
N GLU A 192 -10.65 -2.02 -12.22
CA GLU A 192 -9.22 -1.73 -12.24
C GLU A 192 -8.42 -3.01 -12.04
N ASN A 193 -7.48 -3.25 -12.94
CA ASN A 193 -6.58 -4.39 -12.84
C ASN A 193 -5.37 -4.03 -11.95
N PHE A 194 -5.54 -4.20 -10.64
CA PHE A 194 -4.50 -3.97 -9.66
C PHE A 194 -3.22 -4.76 -9.94
N GLU A 195 -3.35 -6.01 -10.39
CA GLU A 195 -2.20 -6.89 -10.67
C GLU A 195 -1.32 -6.32 -11.77
N ASP A 196 -1.91 -5.79 -12.85
CA ASP A 196 -1.16 -5.18 -13.94
C ASP A 196 -0.43 -3.90 -13.48
N ILE A 197 -1.09 -3.07 -12.67
CA ILE A 197 -0.48 -1.87 -12.11
C ILE A 197 0.75 -2.25 -11.25
N PHE A 198 0.56 -3.24 -10.38
CA PHE A 198 1.63 -3.73 -9.50
C PHE A 198 2.75 -4.39 -10.29
N TYR A 199 2.41 -5.21 -11.29
CA TYR A 199 3.38 -5.86 -12.15
C TYR A 199 4.19 -4.86 -12.97
N ASN A 200 3.56 -3.83 -13.51
CA ASN A 200 4.24 -2.76 -14.24
C ASN A 200 5.23 -1.98 -13.36
N THR A 201 5.00 -1.94 -12.04
CA THR A 201 5.87 -1.24 -11.08
C THR A 201 6.98 -2.15 -10.54
N PHE A 202 6.64 -3.37 -10.12
CA PHE A 202 7.52 -4.25 -9.36
C PHE A 202 7.95 -5.52 -10.12
N GLU A 203 7.44 -5.72 -11.34
CA GLU A 203 7.77 -6.82 -12.26
C GLU A 203 7.72 -8.20 -11.58
N GLU A 204 8.76 -9.02 -11.70
CA GLU A 204 8.82 -10.36 -11.11
C GLU A 204 8.76 -10.38 -9.56
N LYS A 205 8.96 -9.25 -8.90
CA LYS A 205 8.85 -9.13 -7.43
C LYS A 205 7.41 -8.93 -6.93
N THR A 206 6.47 -8.60 -7.81
CA THR A 206 5.06 -8.37 -7.47
C THR A 206 4.47 -9.46 -6.59
N ASN A 207 4.55 -10.71 -7.04
CA ASN A 207 3.99 -11.84 -6.29
C ASN A 207 4.67 -12.05 -4.93
N GLN A 208 5.97 -11.77 -4.82
CA GLN A 208 6.69 -11.90 -3.56
C GLN A 208 6.27 -10.79 -2.58
N ILE A 209 6.10 -9.56 -3.05
CA ILE A 209 5.62 -8.44 -2.24
C ILE A 209 4.23 -8.77 -1.68
N ILE A 210 3.28 -9.18 -2.52
CA ILE A 210 1.92 -9.54 -2.09
C ILE A 210 1.95 -10.67 -1.04
N LYS A 211 2.71 -11.74 -1.29
CA LYS A 211 2.89 -12.85 -0.33
C LYS A 211 3.51 -12.40 0.99
N ASN A 212 4.41 -11.43 0.97
CA ASN A 212 5.04 -10.92 2.17
C ASN A 212 4.05 -10.13 3.04
N PHE A 213 3.14 -9.35 2.43
CA PHE A 213 2.03 -8.73 3.16
C PHE A 213 1.15 -9.78 3.85
N ASP A 214 0.77 -10.85 3.12
CA ASP A 214 -0.05 -11.94 3.68
C ASP A 214 0.67 -12.63 4.85
N LYS A 215 1.97 -12.88 4.73
CA LYS A 215 2.78 -13.48 5.81
C LYS A 215 2.87 -12.57 7.04
N ILE A 216 3.07 -11.26 6.86
CA ILE A 216 3.10 -10.31 7.99
C ILE A 216 1.74 -10.36 8.72
N LEU A 217 0.62 -10.31 7.99
CA LEU A 217 -0.71 -10.40 8.56
C LEU A 217 -0.92 -11.71 9.32
N GLU A 218 -0.58 -12.85 8.70
CA GLU A 218 -0.70 -14.17 9.32
C GLU A 218 0.11 -14.29 10.60
N MET A 219 1.39 -13.86 10.58
CA MET A 219 2.26 -13.94 11.74
C MET A 219 1.81 -13.00 12.87
N ARG A 220 1.32 -11.80 12.53
CA ARG A 220 0.72 -10.88 13.51
C ARG A 220 -0.49 -11.51 14.19
N ASN A 221 -1.37 -12.16 13.43
CA ASN A 221 -2.54 -12.84 13.98
C ASN A 221 -2.15 -14.03 14.87
N LYS A 222 -1.11 -14.78 14.51
CA LYS A 222 -0.54 -15.83 15.37
C LYS A 222 0.05 -15.24 16.65
N LEU A 223 0.80 -14.15 16.53
CA LEU A 223 1.44 -13.49 17.67
C LEU A 223 0.43 -12.98 18.70
N SER A 224 -0.73 -12.50 18.26
CA SER A 224 -1.80 -12.00 19.17
C SER A 224 -2.43 -13.09 20.04
N THR A 225 -2.33 -14.36 19.66
CA THR A 225 -2.88 -15.51 20.38
C THR A 225 -1.82 -16.42 21.00
N GLU A 226 -0.53 -16.15 20.72
CA GLU A 226 0.58 -16.97 21.24
C GLU A 226 0.84 -16.68 22.72
N SER A 227 1.05 -17.73 23.51
CA SER A 227 1.36 -17.65 24.93
C SER A 227 2.85 -17.92 25.24
N ASN A 228 3.55 -18.58 24.33
CA ASN A 228 4.96 -18.94 24.52
C ASN A 228 5.88 -17.79 24.13
N GLU A 229 6.62 -17.23 25.07
CA GLU A 229 7.51 -16.08 24.86
C GLU A 229 8.62 -16.35 23.82
N GLN A 230 9.20 -17.56 23.79
CA GLN A 230 10.23 -17.89 22.80
C GLN A 230 9.64 -17.90 21.39
N THR A 231 8.43 -18.44 21.21
CA THR A 231 7.72 -18.43 19.93
C THR A 231 7.34 -17.03 19.50
N LYS A 232 6.95 -16.14 20.44
CA LYS A 232 6.69 -14.72 20.15
C LYS A 232 7.93 -14.04 19.57
N ILE A 233 9.07 -14.16 20.25
CA ILE A 233 10.35 -13.59 19.80
C ILE A 233 10.72 -14.08 18.39
N GLU A 234 10.52 -15.35 18.10
CA GLU A 234 10.77 -15.91 16.77
C GLU A 234 9.83 -15.34 15.69
N LEU A 235 8.54 -15.18 16.02
CA LEU A 235 7.56 -14.58 15.14
C LEU A 235 7.89 -13.10 14.86
N GLU A 236 8.21 -12.33 15.88
CA GLU A 236 8.63 -10.93 15.75
C GLU A 236 9.86 -10.78 14.85
N LYS A 237 10.87 -11.62 15.06
CA LYS A 237 12.07 -11.65 14.21
C LYS A 237 11.75 -12.01 12.75
N LYS A 238 10.82 -12.94 12.52
CA LYS A 238 10.36 -13.28 11.18
C LYS A 238 9.62 -12.12 10.53
N ILE A 239 8.71 -11.45 11.27
CA ILE A 239 8.01 -10.25 10.77
C ILE A 239 9.02 -9.17 10.41
N TYR A 240 10.00 -8.88 11.29
CA TYR A 240 11.07 -7.93 11.02
C TYR A 240 11.78 -8.23 9.69
N ASN A 241 12.25 -9.46 9.50
CA ASN A 241 12.98 -9.85 8.30
C ASN A 241 12.13 -9.73 7.03
N ILE A 242 10.85 -10.15 7.07
CA ILE A 242 9.95 -10.06 5.93
C ILE A 242 9.63 -8.60 5.58
N TYR A 243 9.43 -7.76 6.60
CA TYR A 243 9.20 -6.33 6.39
C TYR A 243 10.40 -5.68 5.69
N ILE A 244 11.62 -5.89 6.18
CA ILE A 244 12.86 -5.35 5.61
C ILE A 244 13.07 -5.86 4.17
N GLU A 245 12.89 -7.17 3.94
CA GLU A 245 12.98 -7.77 2.61
C GLU A 245 11.99 -7.13 1.63
N THR A 246 10.74 -6.94 2.07
CA THR A 246 9.67 -6.35 1.25
C THR A 246 10.01 -4.92 0.85
N GLN A 247 10.48 -4.14 1.79
CA GLN A 247 10.93 -2.76 1.57
C GLN A 247 12.12 -2.71 0.61
N GLU A 248 13.09 -3.61 0.77
CA GLU A 248 14.26 -3.72 -0.12
C GLU A 248 13.83 -4.07 -1.55
N PHE A 249 12.88 -4.97 -1.75
CA PHE A 249 12.35 -5.29 -3.07
C PHE A 249 11.69 -4.10 -3.75
N MET A 250 10.83 -3.38 -3.03
CA MET A 250 10.16 -2.20 -3.56
C MET A 250 11.16 -1.11 -3.96
N LEU A 251 12.10 -0.78 -3.08
CA LEU A 251 13.13 0.21 -3.33
C LEU A 251 14.00 -0.17 -4.54
N ASN A 252 14.46 -1.40 -4.60
CA ASN A 252 15.30 -1.86 -5.70
C ASN A 252 14.61 -1.73 -7.05
N LYS A 253 13.38 -2.22 -7.16
CA LYS A 253 12.61 -2.15 -8.41
C LYS A 253 12.29 -0.71 -8.81
N TYR A 254 11.93 0.12 -7.87
CA TYR A 254 11.72 1.53 -8.13
C TYR A 254 12.98 2.19 -8.72
N TYR A 255 14.14 2.00 -8.10
CA TYR A 255 15.38 2.61 -8.58
C TYR A 255 15.89 2.02 -9.89
N GLU A 256 15.66 0.74 -10.14
CA GLU A 256 15.93 0.11 -11.45
C GLU A 256 15.15 0.75 -12.59
N GLN A 257 13.95 1.24 -12.32
CA GLN A 257 13.14 1.95 -13.32
C GLN A 257 13.49 3.44 -13.43
N VAL A 258 13.79 4.10 -12.32
CA VAL A 258 14.01 5.55 -12.26
C VAL A 258 15.42 5.92 -12.76
N ILE A 259 16.46 5.22 -12.26
CA ILE A 259 17.85 5.59 -12.56
C ILE A 259 18.17 5.63 -14.07
N PRO A 260 17.74 4.67 -14.90
CA PRO A 260 18.00 4.73 -16.33
C PRO A 260 17.35 5.90 -17.07
N ARG A 261 16.32 6.53 -16.48
CA ARG A 261 15.65 7.71 -17.04
C ARG A 261 16.42 9.00 -16.79
N LEU A 262 17.37 9.01 -15.87
CA LEU A 262 18.25 10.12 -15.63
C LEU A 262 19.27 10.19 -16.78
N THR A 263 19.17 11.23 -17.60
CA THR A 263 19.92 11.36 -18.87
C THR A 263 21.06 12.37 -18.81
N THR A 264 21.07 13.18 -17.77
CA THR A 264 22.08 14.23 -17.55
C THR A 264 22.74 14.10 -16.19
N GLU A 265 23.98 14.59 -16.07
CA GLU A 265 24.71 14.64 -14.79
C GLU A 265 23.92 15.42 -13.74
N LYS A 266 23.35 16.56 -14.12
CA LYS A 266 22.55 17.40 -13.22
C LYS A 266 21.35 16.67 -12.62
N GLU A 267 20.68 15.81 -13.41
CA GLU A 267 19.57 14.98 -12.92
C GLU A 267 20.06 13.94 -11.91
N VAL A 268 21.21 13.32 -12.19
CA VAL A 268 21.81 12.33 -11.26
C VAL A 268 22.25 13.01 -9.96
N ASP A 269 22.92 14.15 -10.03
CA ASP A 269 23.36 14.89 -8.84
C ASP A 269 22.17 15.34 -7.97
N SER A 270 21.11 15.87 -8.62
CA SER A 270 19.86 16.22 -7.92
C SER A 270 19.20 15.01 -7.25
N TYR A 271 19.31 13.83 -7.85
CA TYR A 271 18.76 12.60 -7.28
C TYR A 271 19.57 12.13 -6.07
N ILE A 272 20.91 12.21 -6.14
CA ILE A 272 21.81 11.95 -5.00
C ILE A 272 21.50 12.89 -3.84
N GLU A 273 21.28 14.17 -4.12
CA GLU A 273 20.91 15.14 -3.10
C GLU A 273 19.58 14.79 -2.42
N LYS A 274 18.55 14.42 -3.19
CA LYS A 274 17.26 13.97 -2.64
C LYS A 274 17.43 12.72 -1.76
N LEU A 275 18.24 11.77 -2.19
CA LEU A 275 18.57 10.57 -1.44
C LEU A 275 19.28 10.91 -0.13
N SER A 276 20.27 11.82 -0.18
CA SER A 276 21.02 12.26 0.99
C SER A 276 20.14 12.99 2.02
N ASN A 277 19.08 13.65 1.56
CA ASN A 277 18.12 14.36 2.41
C ASN A 277 16.94 13.46 2.87
N ASN A 278 17.01 12.15 2.67
CA ASN A 278 16.01 11.14 3.03
C ASN A 278 14.59 11.36 2.45
N LYS A 279 14.45 12.22 1.44
CA LYS A 279 13.13 12.53 0.85
C LYS A 279 12.52 11.38 0.04
N VAL A 280 13.28 10.31 -0.17
CA VAL A 280 12.84 9.11 -0.92
C VAL A 280 12.50 7.91 -0.02
N TYR A 281 12.54 8.07 1.29
CA TYR A 281 12.20 7.03 2.27
C TYR A 281 10.97 7.44 3.07
N LEU A 282 9.81 7.38 2.43
CA LEU A 282 8.54 7.70 3.07
C LEU A 282 8.16 6.68 4.15
N GLY A 283 7.61 7.20 5.23
CA GLY A 283 7.15 6.39 6.34
C GLY A 283 8.28 5.88 7.26
N MET A 284 9.51 6.28 7.00
CA MET A 284 10.66 5.93 7.82
C MET A 284 11.10 7.13 8.67
N GLU A 285 11.62 6.85 9.85
CA GLU A 285 12.12 7.88 10.74
C GLU A 285 13.32 8.63 10.17
N GLU A 286 13.62 9.76 10.79
CA GLU A 286 14.71 10.64 10.38
C GLU A 286 16.04 9.92 10.17
N LYS A 287 16.86 10.48 9.32
CA LYS A 287 18.15 9.97 8.84
C LYS A 287 19.05 9.38 9.95
N GLU A 288 19.04 10.01 11.11
CA GLU A 288 19.93 9.60 12.20
C GLU A 288 19.56 8.24 12.82
N GLU A 289 18.28 7.91 12.88
CA GLU A 289 17.82 6.62 13.40
C GLU A 289 17.93 5.51 12.37
N PHE A 290 17.75 5.85 11.11
CA PHE A 290 17.98 4.97 9.98
C PHE A 290 19.43 4.64 9.76
N ALA A 291 20.33 5.62 9.92
CA ALA A 291 21.78 5.43 9.84
C ALA A 291 22.33 4.42 10.86
N LYS A 292 21.57 4.14 11.91
CA LYS A 292 21.90 3.10 12.90
C LYS A 292 21.52 1.68 12.45
N THR A 293 20.78 1.53 11.37
CA THR A 293 20.40 0.21 10.84
C THR A 293 21.27 -0.16 9.65
N ASN A 294 21.89 -1.33 9.69
CA ASN A 294 22.68 -1.88 8.56
C ASN A 294 21.90 -1.91 7.24
N PHE A 295 20.58 -1.92 7.32
CA PHE A 295 19.69 -1.89 6.16
C PHE A 295 19.74 -0.57 5.41
N TYR A 296 19.63 0.56 6.10
CA TYR A 296 19.64 1.88 5.47
C TYR A 296 20.96 2.15 4.74
N GLU A 297 22.09 1.98 5.42
CA GLU A 297 23.40 2.21 4.84
C GLU A 297 23.68 1.30 3.64
N ARG A 298 23.34 0.01 3.77
CA ARG A 298 23.49 -0.95 2.65
C ARG A 298 22.65 -0.57 1.43
N THR A 299 21.38 -0.20 1.65
CA THR A 299 20.49 0.19 0.55
C THR A 299 20.94 1.49 -0.12
N LYS A 300 21.37 2.46 0.68
CA LYS A 300 21.90 3.73 0.19
C LYS A 300 23.15 3.54 -0.67
N GLU A 301 24.11 2.77 -0.18
CA GLU A 301 25.35 2.46 -0.91
C GLU A 301 25.05 1.79 -2.24
N MET A 302 24.14 0.83 -2.26
CA MET A 302 23.73 0.13 -3.49
C MET A 302 23.11 1.09 -4.51
N ILE A 303 22.28 2.02 -4.05
CA ILE A 303 21.64 3.03 -4.94
C ILE A 303 22.70 4.00 -5.47
N ILE A 304 23.62 4.46 -4.64
CA ILE A 304 24.74 5.32 -5.06
C ILE A 304 25.58 4.61 -6.12
N GLN A 305 25.94 3.34 -5.93
CA GLN A 305 26.67 2.56 -6.93
C GLN A 305 25.91 2.46 -8.27
N LYS A 306 24.57 2.34 -8.26
CA LYS A 306 23.75 2.36 -9.47
C LYS A 306 23.77 3.73 -10.15
N LEU A 307 23.73 4.81 -9.40
CA LEU A 307 23.83 6.18 -9.89
C LEU A 307 25.20 6.47 -10.52
N ASP A 308 26.29 6.02 -9.89
CA ASP A 308 27.64 6.12 -10.44
C ASP A 308 27.78 5.39 -11.80
N LYS A 309 27.22 4.19 -11.89
CA LYS A 309 27.16 3.45 -13.17
C LYS A 309 26.39 4.21 -14.24
N GLN A 310 25.31 4.91 -13.87
CA GLN A 310 24.54 5.74 -14.80
C GLN A 310 25.34 6.97 -15.25
N LEU A 311 26.09 7.64 -14.35
CA LEU A 311 27.01 8.71 -14.70
C LEU A 311 28.07 8.28 -15.72
N ILE A 312 28.71 7.12 -15.48
CA ILE A 312 29.69 6.55 -16.42
C ILE A 312 29.04 6.32 -17.79
N LYS A 313 27.81 5.82 -17.85
CA LYS A 313 27.07 5.60 -19.09
C LYS A 313 26.79 6.91 -19.84
N ILE A 314 26.33 7.92 -19.12
CA ILE A 314 26.08 9.28 -19.67
C ILE A 314 27.37 9.83 -20.29
N ASN A 315 28.48 9.77 -19.56
CA ASN A 315 29.76 10.28 -20.01
C ASN A 315 30.29 9.55 -21.25
N LYS A 316 30.18 8.22 -21.30
CA LYS A 316 30.52 7.44 -22.49
C LYS A 316 29.67 7.82 -23.71
N GLN A 317 28.39 8.10 -23.52
CA GLN A 317 27.50 8.54 -24.61
C GLN A 317 27.87 9.94 -25.11
N LYS A 318 28.22 10.88 -24.22
CA LYS A 318 28.72 12.21 -24.60
C LYS A 318 30.01 12.11 -25.43
N GLN A 319 30.97 11.28 -25.00
CA GLN A 319 32.22 11.07 -25.73
C GLN A 319 31.97 10.47 -27.12
N LYS A 320 31.09 9.47 -27.25
CA LYS A 320 30.71 8.88 -28.56
C LYS A 320 30.08 9.92 -29.49
N LYS A 321 29.14 10.75 -28.97
CA LYS A 321 28.53 11.81 -29.75
C LYS A 321 29.54 12.86 -30.22
N ALA A 322 30.46 13.25 -29.33
CA ALA A 322 31.53 14.20 -29.68
C ALA A 322 32.45 13.64 -30.78
N LEU A 323 32.84 12.35 -30.66
CA LEU A 323 33.66 11.67 -31.67
C LEU A 323 32.93 11.58 -33.03
N LEU A 324 31.64 11.25 -33.02
CA LEU A 324 30.83 11.19 -34.25
C LEU A 324 30.75 12.55 -34.93
N VAL A 325 30.53 13.63 -34.18
CA VAL A 325 30.50 15.00 -34.71
C VAL A 325 31.86 15.40 -35.29
N TYR A 326 32.96 15.03 -34.60
CA TYR A 326 34.33 15.30 -35.09
C TYR A 326 34.58 14.51 -36.41
N ASN A 327 34.29 13.23 -36.48
CA ASN A 327 34.46 12.44 -37.66
C ASN A 327 33.62 12.95 -38.85
N ASN A 328 32.40 13.38 -38.62
CA ASN A 328 31.56 13.98 -39.67
C ASN A 328 32.11 15.32 -40.17
N LYS A 329 32.68 16.14 -39.27
CA LYS A 329 33.34 17.40 -39.66
C LYS A 329 34.60 17.12 -40.47
N LEU A 330 35.42 16.12 -40.03
CA LEU A 330 36.64 15.71 -40.76
C LEU A 330 36.28 15.18 -42.14
N LYS A 331 35.27 14.33 -42.26
CA LYS A 331 34.79 13.81 -43.54
C LYS A 331 34.38 14.93 -44.51
N LYS A 332 33.58 15.89 -44.06
CA LYS A 332 33.17 17.07 -44.85
C LYS A 332 34.36 17.94 -45.27
N PHE A 333 35.35 18.08 -44.38
CA PHE A 333 36.58 18.80 -44.71
C PHE A 333 37.37 18.12 -45.81
N LEU A 334 37.58 16.81 -45.71
CA LEU A 334 38.27 15.99 -46.72
C LEU A 334 37.55 16.04 -48.08
N GLU A 335 36.23 15.86 -48.09
CA GLU A 335 35.42 15.95 -49.33
C GLU A 335 35.60 17.31 -49.99
N LYS A 336 35.63 18.41 -49.20
CA LYS A 336 35.84 19.78 -49.72
C LYS A 336 37.26 19.95 -50.26
N THR A 337 38.27 19.40 -49.61
CA THR A 337 39.67 19.51 -50.03
C THR A 337 39.93 18.70 -51.32
N ILE A 338 39.36 17.53 -51.43
CA ILE A 338 39.43 16.68 -52.62
C ILE A 338 38.77 17.38 -53.82
N SER A 339 37.60 17.98 -53.63
CA SER A 339 36.94 18.77 -54.70
C SER A 339 37.73 20.00 -55.18
N TYR A 340 38.56 20.60 -54.32
CA TYR A 340 39.47 21.69 -54.71
C TYR A 340 40.72 21.22 -55.46
N LEU A 341 41.13 19.96 -55.28
CA LEU A 341 42.31 19.41 -55.97
C LEU A 341 41.99 18.82 -57.36
N TRP A 342 40.73 18.61 -57.68
CA TRP A 342 40.27 18.06 -58.96
C TRP A 342 39.55 19.08 -59.87
N ASN A 343 39.46 20.33 -59.44
CA ASN A 343 39.09 21.50 -60.28
C ASN A 343 40.30 22.40 -60.52
#